data_487de637cad70751cffb7c799a55cd70
#
_entry.id   487de637cad70751cffb7c799a55cd70
#
_cell.length_a   1.000
_cell.length_b   1.000
_cell.length_c   1.000
_cell.angle_alpha   90.00
_cell.angle_beta   90.00
_cell.angle_gamma   90.00
#
_symmetry.space_group_name_H-M   'P 1'
#
loop_
_entity.id
_entity.type
_entity.pdbx_description
1 polymer ?
#
loop_
_entity_poly.entity_id
_entity_poly.type
_entity_poly.pdbx_seq_one_letter_code
_entity_poly.pdbx_strand_id
1 'polypeptide(L)'
;DNFGVRSSSGLTMRSIPMSRLRQFNAYRPYDLIVLQFGLNVATPRGSNYDGYERGMLTVIEHLKEAFPQAGILVVGVGDREHKDEEGNLRTMPGVKNLIRYQQTIAAKAGVAFWNLYDAMGGEGSIRRMVQAKPAQANLDYTHINFHGGKVLAKQLYETLIYGKEQYDKRKAYENEQ
;
A
#
# COMPACT_ATOMS: atom_id res chain seq x y z
N ASP A 1 -1.80 -21.98 -3.21
CA ASP A 1 -1.35 -20.62 -2.91
C ASP A 1 -1.45 -20.33 -1.43
N ASN A 2 -0.36 -19.82 -0.86
CA ASN A 2 -0.26 -19.50 0.55
C ASN A 2 -0.49 -18.00 0.76
N PHE A 3 -1.70 -17.63 1.12
CA PHE A 3 -2.04 -16.24 1.43
C PHE A 3 -2.22 -16.07 2.94
N GLY A 4 -1.43 -15.19 3.56
CA GLY A 4 -1.52 -14.88 4.98
C GLY A 4 -1.79 -13.39 5.20
N VAL A 5 -2.88 -13.06 5.90
CA VAL A 5 -3.15 -11.69 6.35
C VAL A 5 -2.68 -11.53 7.78
N ARG A 6 -1.92 -10.46 8.05
CA ARG A 6 -1.46 -10.09 9.39
C ARG A 6 -1.88 -8.65 9.66
N SER A 7 -2.82 -8.47 10.55
CA SER A 7 -3.22 -7.15 11.03
C SER A 7 -2.21 -6.67 12.08
N SER A 8 -1.65 -5.47 11.85
CA SER A 8 -0.70 -4.84 12.77
C SER A 8 -0.71 -3.33 12.56
N SER A 9 -0.27 -2.57 13.54
CA SER A 9 0.17 -1.19 13.28
C SER A 9 1.50 -1.26 12.53
N GLY A 10 1.59 -0.65 11.34
CA GLY A 10 2.77 -0.75 10.49
C GLY A 10 4.08 -0.44 11.24
N LEU A 11 4.11 0.62 12.03
CA LEU A 11 5.31 1.04 12.77
C LEU A 11 5.71 0.10 13.91
N THR A 12 4.79 -0.68 14.47
CA THR A 12 5.12 -1.64 15.55
C THR A 12 5.87 -2.85 15.02
N MET A 13 5.87 -3.11 13.72
CA MET A 13 6.63 -4.22 13.12
C MET A 13 8.14 -4.11 13.37
N ARG A 14 8.67 -2.90 13.54
CA ARG A 14 10.09 -2.68 13.88
C ARG A 14 10.50 -3.24 15.23
N SER A 15 9.54 -3.46 16.15
CA SER A 15 9.79 -4.01 17.49
C SER A 15 9.60 -5.52 17.58
N ILE A 16 9.21 -6.20 16.50
CA ILE A 16 9.14 -7.66 16.47
C ILE A 16 10.57 -8.21 16.45
N PRO A 17 10.95 -9.08 17.39
CA PRO A 17 12.31 -9.63 17.42
C PRO A 17 12.67 -10.32 16.10
N MET A 18 13.86 -10.04 15.58
CA MET A 18 14.39 -10.62 14.34
C MET A 18 14.34 -12.15 14.35
N SER A 19 14.67 -12.78 15.49
CA SER A 19 14.58 -14.22 15.66
C SER A 19 13.19 -14.77 15.39
N ARG A 20 12.15 -14.04 15.79
CA ARG A 20 10.75 -14.42 15.55
C ARG A 20 10.37 -14.29 14.07
N LEU A 21 10.79 -13.22 13.42
CA LEU A 21 10.54 -13.05 11.98
C LEU A 21 11.26 -14.12 11.16
N ARG A 22 12.49 -14.45 11.52
CA ARG A 22 13.26 -15.53 10.87
C ARG A 22 12.63 -16.91 11.09
N GLN A 23 12.01 -17.17 12.25
CA GLN A 23 11.24 -18.39 12.48
C GLN A 23 10.03 -18.47 11.55
N PHE A 24 9.31 -17.35 11.33
CA PHE A 24 8.22 -17.32 10.34
C PHE A 24 8.73 -17.64 8.94
N ASN A 25 9.85 -17.03 8.52
CA ASN A 25 10.44 -17.29 7.22
C ASN A 25 10.87 -18.75 7.06
N ALA A 26 11.49 -19.33 8.09
CA ALA A 26 11.92 -20.74 8.07
C ALA A 26 10.74 -21.71 8.00
N TYR A 27 9.66 -21.41 8.72
CA TYR A 27 8.45 -22.24 8.72
C TYR A 27 7.65 -22.13 7.40
N ARG A 28 7.56 -20.90 6.87
CA ARG A 28 6.82 -20.61 5.65
C ARG A 28 7.46 -19.41 4.92
N PRO A 29 8.37 -19.66 3.98
CA PRO A 29 8.96 -18.58 3.21
C PRO A 29 7.89 -17.86 2.37
N TYR A 30 8.05 -16.54 2.26
CA TYR A 30 7.18 -15.70 1.45
C TYR A 30 7.92 -15.26 0.18
N ASP A 31 7.22 -15.28 -0.96
CA ASP A 31 7.70 -14.71 -2.21
C ASP A 31 7.43 -13.21 -2.30
N LEU A 32 6.34 -12.75 -1.67
CA LEU A 32 5.91 -11.36 -1.67
C LEU A 32 5.34 -10.95 -0.31
N ILE A 33 5.80 -9.82 0.19
CA ILE A 33 5.25 -9.13 1.36
C ILE A 33 4.58 -7.84 0.88
N VAL A 34 3.29 -7.68 1.15
CA VAL A 34 2.52 -6.47 0.83
C VAL A 34 2.31 -5.64 2.08
N LEU A 35 2.76 -4.39 2.05
CA LEU A 35 2.62 -3.43 3.16
C LEU A 35 1.56 -2.40 2.81
N GLN A 36 0.41 -2.46 3.48
CA GLN A 36 -0.71 -1.53 3.31
C GLN A 36 -1.00 -0.84 4.65
N PHE A 37 -0.31 0.27 4.90
CA PHE A 37 -0.41 1.03 6.15
C PHE A 37 -0.48 2.53 5.88
N GLY A 38 -0.89 3.31 6.89
CA GLY A 38 -0.76 4.76 6.90
C GLY A 38 -2.06 5.55 6.94
N LEU A 39 -3.20 4.99 6.54
CA LEU A 39 -4.45 5.76 6.48
C LEU A 39 -4.82 6.40 7.83
N ASN A 40 -4.51 5.73 8.95
CA ASN A 40 -4.74 6.25 10.30
C ASN A 40 -3.76 7.36 10.73
N VAL A 41 -2.66 7.56 9.98
CA VAL A 41 -1.70 8.64 10.22
C VAL A 41 -2.13 9.92 9.51
N ALA A 42 -2.93 9.79 8.44
CA ALA A 42 -3.40 10.93 7.68
C ALA A 42 -4.34 11.81 8.50
N THR A 43 -4.04 13.10 8.56
CA THR A 43 -4.90 14.12 9.14
C THR A 43 -5.37 15.08 8.06
N PRO A 44 -6.49 15.81 8.25
CA PRO A 44 -7.04 16.68 7.20
C PRO A 44 -6.03 17.64 6.58
N ARG A 45 -5.16 18.23 7.40
CA ARG A 45 -4.14 19.23 6.98
C ARG A 45 -2.71 18.71 7.14
N GLY A 46 -2.51 17.39 7.28
CA GLY A 46 -1.18 16.80 7.46
C GLY A 46 -0.24 17.15 6.31
N SER A 47 0.91 17.74 6.63
CA SER A 47 1.93 18.13 5.64
C SER A 47 3.29 17.49 5.90
N ASN A 48 3.59 17.12 7.13
CA ASN A 48 4.86 16.51 7.52
C ASN A 48 4.65 15.10 8.06
N TYR A 49 5.25 14.13 7.39
CA TYR A 49 5.24 12.71 7.74
C TYR A 49 6.65 12.12 7.89
N ASP A 50 7.67 12.96 8.19
CA ASP A 50 9.07 12.53 8.34
C ASP A 50 9.24 11.42 9.39
N GLY A 51 8.50 11.51 10.49
CA GLY A 51 8.50 10.46 11.52
C GLY A 51 7.95 9.13 11.02
N TYR A 52 6.89 9.17 10.21
CA TYR A 52 6.32 8.00 9.55
C TYR A 52 7.30 7.43 8.53
N GLU A 53 7.92 8.27 7.71
CA GLU A 53 8.92 7.85 6.71
C GLU A 53 10.09 7.12 7.36
N ARG A 54 10.73 7.73 8.36
CA ARG A 54 11.84 7.07 9.09
C ARG A 54 11.43 5.72 9.69
N GLY A 55 10.24 5.69 10.31
CA GLY A 55 9.74 4.45 10.91
C GLY A 55 9.46 3.35 9.89
N MET A 56 8.88 3.69 8.73
CA MET A 56 8.59 2.70 7.69
C MET A 56 9.85 2.23 6.95
N LEU A 57 10.85 3.09 6.76
CA LEU A 57 12.15 2.66 6.24
C LEU A 57 12.79 1.61 7.17
N THR A 58 12.78 1.85 8.48
CA THR A 58 13.26 0.86 9.47
C THR A 58 12.46 -0.45 9.40
N VAL A 59 11.14 -0.39 9.23
CA VAL A 59 10.29 -1.60 9.06
C VAL A 59 10.70 -2.38 7.82
N ILE A 60 10.88 -1.69 6.69
CA ILE A 60 11.23 -2.35 5.42
C ILE A 60 12.61 -3.00 5.50
N GLU A 61 13.61 -2.32 6.07
CA GLU A 61 14.94 -2.88 6.29
C GLU A 61 14.88 -4.12 7.18
N HIS A 62 14.11 -4.05 8.27
CA HIS A 62 13.91 -5.17 9.18
C HIS A 62 13.27 -6.39 8.48
N LEU A 63 12.29 -6.14 7.61
CA LEU A 63 11.66 -7.20 6.81
C LEU A 63 12.60 -7.77 5.75
N LYS A 64 13.39 -6.94 5.06
CA LYS A 64 14.40 -7.42 4.10
C LYS A 64 15.44 -8.33 4.76
N GLU A 65 15.88 -7.99 5.98
CA GLU A 65 16.81 -8.83 6.73
C GLU A 65 16.19 -10.16 7.16
N ALA A 66 14.91 -10.14 7.56
CA ALA A 66 14.21 -11.35 8.00
C ALA A 66 13.78 -12.26 6.84
N PHE A 67 13.46 -11.69 5.67
CA PHE A 67 12.90 -12.36 4.49
C PHE A 67 13.71 -11.99 3.22
N PRO A 68 14.98 -12.41 3.13
CA PRO A 68 15.90 -11.92 2.10
C PRO A 68 15.50 -12.33 0.66
N GLN A 69 14.62 -13.31 0.49
CA GLN A 69 14.15 -13.78 -0.80
C GLN A 69 12.80 -13.16 -1.20
N ALA A 70 12.10 -12.50 -0.26
CA ALA A 70 10.79 -11.94 -0.54
C ALA A 70 10.89 -10.59 -1.25
N GLY A 71 10.10 -10.41 -2.31
CA GLY A 71 9.79 -9.08 -2.82
C GLY A 71 8.95 -8.28 -1.81
N ILE A 72 9.09 -6.96 -1.80
CA ILE A 72 8.24 -6.08 -0.97
C ILE A 72 7.49 -5.11 -1.87
N LEU A 73 6.18 -5.02 -1.66
CA LEU A 73 5.29 -4.08 -2.31
C LEU A 73 4.66 -3.15 -1.25
N VAL A 74 4.90 -1.86 -1.36
CA VAL A 74 4.18 -0.85 -0.61
C VAL A 74 2.92 -0.46 -1.38
N VAL A 75 1.76 -0.66 -0.79
CA VAL A 75 0.47 -0.17 -1.29
C VAL A 75 0.17 1.16 -0.63
N GLY A 76 0.11 2.22 -1.43
CA GLY A 76 -0.20 3.56 -0.95
C GLY A 76 -1.59 3.64 -0.32
N VAL A 77 -1.84 4.68 0.48
CA VAL A 77 -3.17 4.92 1.03
C VAL A 77 -4.16 5.27 -0.09
N GLY A 78 -5.43 4.90 0.12
CA GLY A 78 -6.52 5.28 -0.76
C GLY A 78 -7.03 6.69 -0.51
N ASP A 79 -8.00 7.11 -1.32
CA ASP A 79 -8.72 8.37 -1.09
C ASP A 79 -9.52 8.31 0.21
N ARG A 80 -9.53 9.44 0.90
CA ARG A 80 -10.33 9.67 2.11
C ARG A 80 -10.85 11.11 2.07
N GLU A 81 -12.16 11.26 2.26
CA GLU A 81 -12.79 12.56 2.31
C GLU A 81 -13.15 12.96 3.75
N HIS A 82 -13.19 14.25 3.97
CA HIS A 82 -13.71 14.87 5.18
C HIS A 82 -14.55 16.09 4.81
N LYS A 83 -15.36 16.57 5.74
CA LYS A 83 -16.08 17.83 5.56
C LYS A 83 -15.14 19.00 5.81
N ASP A 84 -15.12 19.94 4.86
CA ASP A 84 -14.48 21.24 5.03
C ASP A 84 -15.27 22.15 5.97
N GLU A 85 -14.81 23.38 6.17
CA GLU A 85 -15.45 24.38 7.05
C GLU A 85 -16.85 24.79 6.57
N GLU A 86 -17.14 24.61 5.28
CA GLU A 86 -18.43 24.88 4.65
C GLU A 86 -19.35 23.63 4.64
N GLY A 87 -18.87 22.49 5.16
CA GLY A 87 -19.59 21.22 5.20
C GLY A 87 -19.51 20.40 3.93
N ASN A 88 -18.73 20.79 2.93
CA ASN A 88 -18.54 20.05 1.69
C ASN A 88 -17.53 18.91 1.87
N LEU A 89 -17.83 17.75 1.29
CA LEU A 89 -16.89 16.64 1.25
C LEU A 89 -15.74 16.95 0.29
N ARG A 90 -14.50 16.81 0.79
CA ARG A 90 -13.25 17.02 0.05
C ARG A 90 -12.24 15.96 0.39
N THR A 91 -11.49 15.49 -0.61
CA THR A 91 -10.30 14.67 -0.38
C THR A 91 -9.35 15.40 0.57
N MET A 92 -8.90 14.70 1.60
CA MET A 92 -7.99 15.25 2.60
C MET A 92 -6.62 15.59 1.97
N PRO A 93 -6.16 16.86 2.03
CA PRO A 93 -4.80 17.21 1.59
C PRO A 93 -3.71 16.36 2.23
N GLY A 94 -3.89 16.00 3.50
CA GLY A 94 -2.97 15.12 4.22
C GLY A 94 -2.81 13.73 3.60
N VAL A 95 -3.85 13.19 2.95
CA VAL A 95 -3.75 11.93 2.20
C VAL A 95 -2.82 12.09 1.00
N LYS A 96 -2.98 13.15 0.21
CA LYS A 96 -2.12 13.42 -0.96
C LYS A 96 -0.65 13.59 -0.56
N ASN A 97 -0.41 14.29 0.55
CA ASN A 97 0.94 14.45 1.09
C ASN A 97 1.51 13.11 1.56
N LEU A 98 0.74 12.31 2.29
CA LEU A 98 1.18 11.00 2.77
C LEU A 98 1.56 10.05 1.61
N ILE A 99 0.80 10.07 0.51
CA ILE A 99 1.11 9.27 -0.69
C ILE A 99 2.51 9.62 -1.23
N ARG A 100 2.88 10.91 -1.28
CA ARG A 100 4.21 11.34 -1.72
C ARG A 100 5.31 10.77 -0.80
N TYR A 101 5.07 10.78 0.51
CA TYR A 101 5.99 10.16 1.46
C TYR A 101 6.10 8.65 1.25
N GLN A 102 4.99 7.95 0.99
CA GLN A 102 4.99 6.52 0.71
C GLN A 102 5.74 6.18 -0.58
N GLN A 103 5.60 6.99 -1.62
CA GLN A 103 6.40 6.87 -2.85
C GLN A 103 7.90 7.06 -2.56
N THR A 104 8.25 8.07 -1.76
CA THR A 104 9.62 8.33 -1.34
C THR A 104 10.20 7.18 -0.52
N ILE A 105 9.42 6.62 0.41
CA ILE A 105 9.79 5.44 1.19
C ILE A 105 10.12 4.26 0.28
N ALA A 106 9.24 3.95 -0.67
CA ALA A 106 9.45 2.84 -1.58
C ALA A 106 10.70 3.04 -2.45
N ALA A 107 10.90 4.25 -2.98
CA ALA A 107 12.07 4.60 -3.77
C ALA A 107 13.37 4.50 -2.96
N LYS A 108 13.43 5.09 -1.75
CA LYS A 108 14.59 5.03 -0.86
C LYS A 108 14.92 3.59 -0.43
N ALA A 109 13.89 2.81 -0.16
CA ALA A 109 14.05 1.40 0.22
C ALA A 109 14.32 0.48 -0.97
N GLY A 110 14.20 0.93 -2.23
CA GLY A 110 14.37 0.10 -3.41
C GLY A 110 13.33 -1.05 -3.46
N VAL A 111 12.06 -0.74 -3.17
CA VAL A 111 10.93 -1.68 -3.20
C VAL A 111 9.83 -1.18 -4.13
N ALA A 112 8.93 -2.08 -4.52
CA ALA A 112 7.83 -1.73 -5.41
C ALA A 112 6.80 -0.85 -4.68
N PHE A 113 6.14 0.03 -5.44
CA PHE A 113 5.03 0.87 -4.98
C PHE A 113 3.83 0.75 -5.91
N TRP A 114 2.64 0.59 -5.33
CA TRP A 114 1.38 0.65 -6.06
C TRP A 114 0.49 1.75 -5.49
N ASN A 115 0.07 2.67 -6.35
CA ASN A 115 -0.71 3.84 -5.93
C ASN A 115 -2.21 3.48 -5.89
N LEU A 116 -2.69 3.11 -4.71
CA LEU A 116 -4.10 2.79 -4.50
C LEU A 116 -5.01 4.00 -4.77
N TYR A 117 -4.57 5.21 -4.43
CA TYR A 117 -5.32 6.44 -4.68
C TYR A 117 -5.62 6.63 -6.18
N ASP A 118 -4.62 6.45 -7.04
CA ASP A 118 -4.80 6.55 -8.48
C ASP A 118 -5.66 5.41 -9.01
N ALA A 119 -5.48 4.18 -8.49
CA ALA A 119 -6.30 3.03 -8.86
C ALA A 119 -7.77 3.21 -8.48
N MET A 120 -8.08 3.93 -7.41
CA MET A 120 -9.45 4.32 -7.04
C MET A 120 -10.05 5.39 -7.97
N GLY A 121 -9.21 6.09 -8.75
CA GLY A 121 -9.61 7.18 -9.63
C GLY A 121 -9.30 8.58 -9.09
N GLY A 122 -8.40 8.70 -8.11
CA GLY A 122 -7.87 9.97 -7.60
C GLY A 122 -8.87 10.74 -6.72
N GLU A 123 -8.80 12.05 -6.79
CA GLU A 123 -9.59 12.98 -5.96
C GLU A 123 -11.10 12.72 -6.04
N GLY A 124 -11.75 12.63 -4.89
CA GLY A 124 -13.18 12.36 -4.76
C GLY A 124 -13.58 10.93 -5.13
N SER A 125 -12.63 10.02 -5.30
CA SER A 125 -12.92 8.65 -5.70
C SER A 125 -13.67 7.87 -4.63
N ILE A 126 -13.36 8.08 -3.35
CA ILE A 126 -14.07 7.41 -2.26
C ILE A 126 -15.57 7.74 -2.27
N ARG A 127 -15.95 9.00 -2.56
CA ARG A 127 -17.35 9.39 -2.69
C ARG A 127 -18.02 8.73 -3.89
N ARG A 128 -17.34 8.67 -5.04
CA ARG A 128 -17.85 7.94 -6.21
C ARG A 128 -18.06 6.45 -5.90
N MET A 129 -17.16 5.84 -5.15
CA MET A 129 -17.27 4.45 -4.71
C MET A 129 -18.44 4.24 -3.73
N VAL A 130 -18.72 5.19 -2.84
CA VAL A 130 -19.90 5.17 -1.97
C VAL A 130 -21.19 5.22 -2.79
N GLN A 131 -21.23 6.04 -3.84
CA GLN A 131 -22.39 6.25 -4.70
C GLN A 131 -22.57 5.19 -5.79
N ALA A 132 -21.58 4.34 -6.00
CA ALA A 132 -21.64 3.27 -6.99
C ALA A 132 -22.78 2.27 -6.70
N LYS A 133 -23.23 1.58 -7.73
CA LYS A 133 -24.28 0.55 -7.63
C LYS A 133 -23.78 -0.76 -8.21
N PRO A 134 -23.50 -1.76 -7.39
CA PRO A 134 -23.53 -1.74 -5.91
C PRO A 134 -22.43 -0.86 -5.28
N ALA A 135 -22.67 -0.37 -4.08
CA ALA A 135 -21.71 0.48 -3.37
C ALA A 135 -20.37 -0.25 -3.16
N GLN A 136 -19.27 0.47 -3.37
CA GLN A 136 -17.90 -0.03 -3.31
C GLN A 136 -17.13 0.46 -2.06
N ALA A 137 -17.70 1.41 -1.32
CA ALA A 137 -17.15 1.94 -0.09
C ALA A 137 -18.26 2.20 0.93
N ASN A 138 -17.86 2.40 2.19
CA ASN A 138 -18.76 2.68 3.29
C ASN A 138 -19.13 4.17 3.34
N LEU A 139 -20.23 4.51 4.01
CA LEU A 139 -20.72 5.87 4.19
C LEU A 139 -19.82 6.76 5.07
N ASP A 140 -18.75 6.21 5.61
CA ASP A 140 -17.73 6.94 6.36
C ASP A 140 -16.69 7.66 5.48
N TYR A 141 -16.80 7.49 4.15
CA TYR A 141 -15.90 8.08 3.16
C TYR A 141 -14.41 7.78 3.42
N THR A 142 -14.14 6.62 3.99
CA THR A 142 -12.81 6.18 4.40
C THR A 142 -12.53 4.73 4.02
N HIS A 143 -13.47 3.83 4.33
CA HIS A 143 -13.25 2.40 4.19
C HIS A 143 -13.92 1.83 2.95
N ILE A 144 -13.11 1.15 2.15
CA ILE A 144 -13.55 0.35 1.01
C ILE A 144 -14.25 -0.90 1.54
N ASN A 145 -15.39 -1.26 0.97
CA ASN A 145 -16.09 -2.50 1.30
C ASN A 145 -15.59 -3.68 0.44
N PHE A 146 -16.11 -4.88 0.66
CA PHE A 146 -15.72 -6.09 -0.07
C PHE A 146 -15.91 -5.95 -1.59
N HIS A 147 -16.95 -5.25 -2.04
CA HIS A 147 -17.20 -5.08 -3.47
C HIS A 147 -16.14 -4.19 -4.12
N GLY A 148 -15.83 -3.05 -3.50
CA GLY A 148 -14.73 -2.18 -3.94
C GLY A 148 -13.39 -2.87 -3.84
N GLY A 149 -13.17 -3.65 -2.78
CA GLY A 149 -11.97 -4.47 -2.63
C GLY A 149 -11.74 -5.44 -3.78
N LYS A 150 -12.80 -6.09 -4.29
CA LYS A 150 -12.70 -6.97 -5.47
C LYS A 150 -12.28 -6.21 -6.73
N VAL A 151 -12.84 -5.02 -6.94
CA VAL A 151 -12.50 -4.18 -8.11
C VAL A 151 -11.03 -3.79 -8.08
N LEU A 152 -10.55 -3.30 -6.92
CA LEU A 152 -9.17 -2.84 -6.76
C LEU A 152 -8.16 -4.00 -6.75
N ALA A 153 -8.52 -5.14 -6.17
CA ALA A 153 -7.70 -6.35 -6.21
C ALA A 153 -7.49 -6.84 -7.65
N LYS A 154 -8.53 -6.75 -8.50
CA LYS A 154 -8.41 -7.07 -9.92
C LYS A 154 -7.42 -6.14 -10.62
N GLN A 155 -7.50 -4.83 -10.39
CA GLN A 155 -6.56 -3.87 -10.96
C GLN A 155 -5.12 -4.11 -10.50
N LEU A 156 -4.91 -4.40 -9.21
CA LEU A 156 -3.60 -4.76 -8.70
C LEU A 156 -3.06 -6.01 -9.38
N TYR A 157 -3.88 -7.05 -9.49
CA TYR A 157 -3.52 -8.30 -10.17
C TYR A 157 -3.12 -8.06 -11.63
N GLU A 158 -3.93 -7.31 -12.38
CA GLU A 158 -3.63 -6.95 -13.77
C GLU A 158 -2.32 -6.16 -13.88
N THR A 159 -2.04 -5.26 -12.95
CA THR A 159 -0.77 -4.52 -12.87
C THR A 159 0.41 -5.46 -12.65
N LEU A 160 0.29 -6.43 -11.75
CA LEU A 160 1.35 -7.41 -11.48
C LEU A 160 1.59 -8.33 -12.68
N ILE A 161 0.54 -8.81 -13.35
CA ILE A 161 0.66 -9.64 -14.56
C ILE A 161 1.36 -8.86 -15.67
N TYR A 162 0.92 -7.63 -15.95
CA TYR A 162 1.57 -6.77 -16.93
C TYR A 162 3.07 -6.56 -16.60
N GLY A 163 3.38 -6.25 -15.34
CA GLY A 163 4.76 -6.09 -14.89
C GLY A 163 5.61 -7.33 -15.12
N LYS A 164 5.04 -8.52 -14.84
CA LYS A 164 5.70 -9.80 -15.12
C LYS A 164 5.98 -9.99 -16.61
N GLU A 165 4.99 -9.75 -17.46
CA GLU A 165 5.16 -9.87 -18.91
C GLU A 165 6.28 -8.94 -19.44
N GLN A 166 6.35 -7.70 -18.95
CA GLN A 166 7.43 -6.77 -19.32
C GLN A 166 8.80 -7.25 -18.84
N TYR A 167 8.86 -7.81 -17.62
CA TYR A 167 10.08 -8.40 -17.08
C TYR A 167 10.54 -9.59 -17.93
N ASP A 168 9.64 -10.51 -18.26
CA ASP A 168 9.96 -11.71 -19.06
C ASP A 168 10.48 -11.33 -20.45
N LYS A 169 9.85 -10.33 -21.12
CA LYS A 169 10.31 -9.80 -22.39
C LYS A 169 11.73 -9.21 -22.32
N ARG A 170 12.00 -8.41 -21.29
CA ARG A 170 13.33 -7.85 -21.06
C ARG A 170 14.38 -8.94 -20.82
N LYS A 171 14.05 -9.94 -20.01
CA LYS A 171 14.96 -11.07 -19.73
C LYS A 171 15.23 -11.91 -20.97
N ALA A 172 14.25 -12.15 -21.82
CA ALA A 172 14.45 -12.83 -23.10
C ALA A 172 15.44 -12.05 -23.99
N TYR A 173 15.25 -10.74 -24.12
CA TYR A 173 16.15 -9.88 -24.90
C TYR A 173 17.59 -9.84 -24.34
N GLU A 174 17.77 -9.75 -23.01
CA GLU A 174 19.08 -9.79 -22.36
C GLU A 174 19.83 -11.11 -22.59
N ASN A 175 19.12 -12.25 -22.71
CA ASN A 175 19.71 -13.56 -22.93
C ASN A 175 20.07 -13.86 -24.42
N GLU A 176 19.59 -13.04 -25.35
CA GLU A 176 19.89 -13.15 -26.79
C GLU A 176 21.13 -12.34 -27.22
N GLN A 177 21.68 -11.52 -26.31
CA GLN A 177 22.90 -10.72 -26.51
C GLN A 177 24.14 -11.40 -25.90
#